data_52ba3a604f7e56185e0eb281979a97bb
#
_entry.id   52ba3a604f7e56185e0eb281979a97bb
#
_cell.length_a   1.000
_cell.length_b   1.000
_cell.length_c   1.000
_cell.angle_alpha   90.00
_cell.angle_beta   90.00
_cell.angle_gamma   90.00
#
_symmetry.space_group_name_H-M   'P 1'
#
loop_
_entity.id
_entity.type
_entity.pdbx_description
1 polymer ?
#
loop_
_entity_poly.entity_id
_entity_poly.type
_entity_poly.pdbx_seq_one_letter_code
_entity_poly.pdbx_strand_id
1 'polypeptide(L)'
;MTLREKLGQMSQFVTNTSVVTGPEGEPMDINSMIKSGEVGSILSVRTPEEIEALQRLAVDSSRLGIPILFGHDIIHGCKVLFPIYLASSCSWNVEAV
;
A
#
# COMPACT_ATOMS: atom_id res chain seq x y z
N MET A 1 -5.71 -11.60 19.77
CA MET A 1 -4.73 -10.59 19.29
C MET A 1 -4.02 -9.97 20.49
N THR A 2 -2.71 -9.93 20.43
CA THR A 2 -1.88 -9.15 21.36
C THR A 2 -2.04 -7.65 21.09
N LEU A 3 -1.59 -6.78 22.00
CA LEU A 3 -1.60 -5.35 21.77
C LEU A 3 -0.78 -4.96 20.52
N ARG A 4 0.37 -5.61 20.32
CA ARG A 4 1.25 -5.39 19.17
C ARG A 4 0.53 -5.73 17.85
N GLU A 5 -0.18 -6.84 17.79
CA GLU A 5 -0.97 -7.23 16.62
C GLU A 5 -2.15 -6.27 16.36
N LYS A 6 -2.81 -5.77 17.41
CA LYS A 6 -3.86 -4.77 17.27
C LYS A 6 -3.32 -3.45 16.67
N LEU A 7 -2.17 -3.00 17.15
CA LEU A 7 -1.49 -1.82 16.60
C LEU A 7 -1.05 -2.07 15.15
N GLY A 8 -0.56 -3.28 14.86
CA GLY A 8 -0.20 -3.68 13.50
C GLY A 8 -1.36 -3.57 12.52
N GLN A 9 -2.57 -3.97 12.91
CA GLN A 9 -3.76 -3.84 12.06
C GLN A 9 -4.13 -2.38 11.75
N MET A 10 -3.68 -1.44 12.55
CA MET A 10 -3.87 0.01 12.35
C MET A 10 -2.73 0.65 11.57
N SER A 11 -1.67 -0.11 11.30
CA SER A 11 -0.45 0.41 10.65
C SER A 11 -0.51 0.23 9.15
N GLN A 12 -0.11 1.28 8.42
CA GLN A 12 0.01 1.28 6.97
C GLN A 12 1.45 1.55 6.55
N PHE A 13 1.94 0.78 5.59
CA PHE A 13 3.31 0.88 5.08
C PHE A 13 3.32 1.06 3.56
N VAL A 14 4.45 1.54 3.05
CA VAL A 14 4.72 1.64 1.61
C VAL A 14 5.86 0.69 1.28
N THR A 15 5.68 -0.16 0.28
CA THR A 15 6.73 -1.09 -0.16
C THR A 15 7.80 -0.44 -1.02
N ASN A 16 7.50 0.70 -1.64
CA ASN A 16 8.41 1.36 -2.56
C ASN A 16 9.32 2.34 -1.81
N THR A 17 10.58 1.95 -1.62
CA THR A 17 11.64 2.73 -0.97
C THR A 17 12.04 4.00 -1.71
N SER A 18 11.49 4.28 -2.88
CA SER A 18 11.81 5.48 -3.67
C SER A 18 11.05 6.75 -3.28
N VAL A 19 10.12 6.67 -2.32
CA VAL A 19 9.41 7.84 -1.78
C VAL A 19 9.63 7.88 -0.28
N VAL A 20 10.81 8.31 0.12
CA VAL A 20 11.12 8.51 1.54
C VAL A 20 10.87 9.98 1.87
N THR A 21 9.73 10.25 2.48
CA THR A 21 9.52 11.48 3.25
C THR A 21 9.66 11.11 4.73
N GLY A 22 10.85 11.23 5.25
CA GLY A 22 11.15 10.91 6.66
C GLY A 22 12.65 10.83 6.91
N PRO A 23 13.10 10.79 8.18
CA PRO A 23 14.49 10.53 8.49
C PRO A 23 14.91 9.19 7.88
N GLU A 24 16.10 9.17 7.28
CA GLU A 24 16.69 7.95 6.71
C GLU A 24 16.72 6.87 7.80
N GLY A 25 15.80 5.91 7.72
CA GLY A 25 15.74 4.76 8.60
C GLY A 25 16.38 3.55 7.94
N GLU A 26 16.77 2.59 8.75
CA GLU A 26 17.16 1.25 8.28
C GLU A 26 16.10 0.68 7.32
N PRO A 27 16.51 -0.03 6.26
CA PRO A 27 15.57 -0.64 5.33
C PRO A 27 14.63 -1.58 6.11
N MET A 28 13.35 -1.25 6.11
CA MET A 28 12.33 -2.04 6.81
C MET A 28 12.13 -3.38 6.10
N ASP A 29 12.36 -4.47 6.80
CA ASP A 29 11.98 -5.80 6.30
C ASP A 29 10.47 -6.01 6.46
N ILE A 30 9.73 -5.56 5.44
CA ILE A 30 8.27 -5.67 5.39
C ILE A 30 7.80 -7.12 5.53
N ASN A 31 8.57 -8.10 5.02
CA ASN A 31 8.20 -9.51 5.09
C ASN A 31 8.22 -10.03 6.53
N SER A 32 9.23 -9.67 7.31
CA SER A 32 9.28 -10.01 8.73
C SER A 32 8.15 -9.36 9.52
N MET A 33 7.82 -8.10 9.21
CA MET A 33 6.73 -7.38 9.86
C MET A 33 5.36 -7.97 9.54
N ILE A 34 5.14 -8.45 8.30
CA ILE A 34 3.92 -9.16 7.93
C ILE A 34 3.79 -10.46 8.75
N LYS A 35 4.86 -11.25 8.82
CA LYS A 35 4.86 -12.51 9.59
C LYS A 35 4.58 -12.29 11.08
N SER A 36 5.07 -11.21 11.65
CA SER A 36 4.83 -10.85 13.06
C SER A 36 3.45 -10.21 13.31
N GLY A 37 2.66 -9.96 12.25
CA GLY A 37 1.32 -9.37 12.34
C GLY A 37 1.33 -7.86 12.63
N GLU A 38 2.39 -7.16 12.24
CA GLU A 38 2.58 -5.73 12.47
C GLU A 38 2.13 -4.85 11.30
N VAL A 39 1.56 -5.46 10.26
CA VAL A 39 1.11 -4.77 9.04
C VAL A 39 -0.36 -5.05 8.80
N GLY A 40 -1.17 -4.00 8.79
CA GLY A 40 -2.60 -4.08 8.47
C GLY A 40 -2.91 -3.68 7.04
N SER A 41 -2.15 -2.74 6.49
CA SER A 41 -2.33 -2.26 5.12
C SER A 41 -1.02 -1.89 4.45
N ILE A 42 -0.99 -2.01 3.13
CA ILE A 42 0.15 -1.63 2.30
C ILE A 42 -0.32 -0.73 1.17
N LEU A 43 0.40 0.37 0.97
CA LEU A 43 0.12 1.35 -0.07
C LEU A 43 1.10 1.22 -1.23
N SER A 44 0.61 1.46 -2.44
CA SER A 44 1.42 1.60 -3.68
C SER A 44 2.12 0.33 -4.17
N VAL A 45 1.63 -0.86 -3.85
CA VAL A 45 2.03 -2.09 -4.54
C VAL A 45 1.49 -2.04 -5.97
N ARG A 46 2.34 -2.33 -6.96
CA ARG A 46 2.01 -2.06 -8.36
C ARG A 46 1.69 -3.29 -9.19
N THR A 47 2.18 -4.46 -8.81
CA THR A 47 2.01 -5.68 -9.59
C THR A 47 1.10 -6.69 -8.91
N PRO A 48 0.23 -7.39 -9.66
CA PRO A 48 -0.61 -8.44 -9.10
C PRO A 48 0.19 -9.56 -8.42
N GLU A 49 1.34 -9.90 -8.98
CA GLU A 49 2.22 -10.96 -8.48
C GLU A 49 2.78 -10.60 -7.09
N GLU A 50 3.17 -9.34 -6.91
CA GLU A 50 3.66 -8.84 -5.63
C GLU A 50 2.53 -8.81 -4.58
N ILE A 51 1.33 -8.36 -4.97
CA ILE A 51 0.15 -8.38 -4.10
C ILE A 51 -0.16 -9.81 -3.65
N GLU A 52 -0.18 -10.77 -4.59
CA GLU A 52 -0.44 -12.17 -4.28
C GLU A 52 0.62 -12.76 -3.34
N ALA A 53 1.90 -12.49 -3.57
CA ALA A 53 2.99 -12.96 -2.73
C ALA A 53 2.88 -12.43 -1.29
N LEU A 54 2.64 -11.12 -1.12
CA LEU A 54 2.47 -10.50 0.19
C LEU A 54 1.20 -11.01 0.90
N GLN A 55 0.12 -11.21 0.15
CA GLN A 55 -1.13 -11.74 0.70
C GLN A 55 -0.98 -13.17 1.20
N ARG A 56 -0.34 -14.04 0.42
CA ARG A 56 -0.02 -15.41 0.84
C ARG A 56 0.87 -15.39 2.08
N LEU A 57 1.87 -14.52 2.12
CA LEU A 57 2.73 -14.37 3.28
C LEU A 57 1.94 -14.00 4.55
N ALA A 58 0.98 -13.09 4.43
CA ALA A 58 0.13 -12.67 5.55
C ALA A 58 -0.79 -13.80 6.02
N VAL A 59 -1.44 -14.51 5.10
CA VAL A 59 -2.42 -15.55 5.44
C VAL A 59 -1.75 -16.82 5.92
N ASP A 60 -0.68 -17.26 5.24
CA ASP A 60 -0.07 -18.58 5.48
C ASP A 60 1.02 -18.54 6.57
N SER A 61 1.67 -17.40 6.75
CA SER A 61 2.87 -17.28 7.60
C SER A 61 2.69 -16.44 8.85
N SER A 62 1.60 -15.66 8.97
CA SER A 62 1.30 -14.95 10.21
C SER A 62 0.46 -15.80 11.17
N ARG A 63 0.61 -15.55 12.46
CA ARG A 63 -0.14 -16.30 13.50
C ARG A 63 -1.67 -16.15 13.39
N LEU A 64 -2.14 -15.02 12.92
CA LEU A 64 -3.57 -14.70 12.85
C LEU A 64 -4.19 -15.01 11.49
N GLY A 65 -3.39 -15.16 10.44
CA GLY A 65 -3.87 -15.40 9.09
C GLY A 65 -4.78 -14.28 8.55
N ILE A 66 -4.58 -13.04 9.01
CA ILE A 66 -5.40 -11.90 8.57
C ILE A 66 -4.85 -11.35 7.26
N PRO A 67 -5.69 -11.23 6.22
CA PRO A 67 -5.29 -10.63 4.95
C PRO A 67 -4.89 -9.16 5.10
N ILE A 68 -3.94 -8.71 4.27
CA ILE A 68 -3.52 -7.31 4.20
C ILE A 68 -4.50 -6.54 3.31
N LEU A 69 -4.81 -5.31 3.70
CA LEU A 69 -5.53 -4.37 2.84
C LEU A 69 -4.55 -3.63 1.93
N PHE A 70 -4.76 -3.70 0.62
CA PHE A 70 -3.95 -2.97 -0.36
C PHE A 70 -4.65 -1.71 -0.83
N GLY A 71 -3.90 -0.61 -0.89
CA GLY A 71 -4.33 0.67 -1.42
C GLY A 71 -3.37 1.20 -2.48
N HIS A 72 -3.85 2.09 -3.30
CA HIS A 72 -3.02 2.82 -4.26
C HIS A 72 -3.39 4.28 -4.29
N ASP A 73 -2.39 5.15 -4.20
CA ASP A 73 -2.55 6.58 -4.33
C ASP A 73 -2.38 6.99 -5.79
N ILE A 74 -3.41 7.58 -6.36
CA ILE A 74 -3.46 8.02 -7.76
C ILE A 74 -3.70 9.52 -7.91
N ILE A 75 -3.25 10.33 -6.94
CA ILE A 75 -3.45 11.79 -6.97
C ILE A 75 -2.85 12.48 -8.20
N HIS A 76 -1.83 11.88 -8.80
CA HIS A 76 -1.22 12.34 -10.03
C HIS A 76 -1.71 11.58 -11.28
N GLY A 77 -2.86 10.92 -11.18
CA GLY A 77 -3.45 10.13 -12.26
C GLY A 77 -2.98 8.68 -12.31
N CYS A 78 -3.81 7.82 -12.85
CA CYS A 78 -3.44 6.44 -13.13
C CYS A 78 -2.89 6.33 -14.54
N LYS A 79 -1.66 5.85 -14.65
CA LYS A 79 -0.89 5.78 -15.91
C LYS A 79 -1.63 5.12 -17.09
N VAL A 80 -2.63 4.30 -16.78
CA VAL A 80 -3.33 3.49 -17.79
C VAL A 80 -4.78 3.92 -17.99
N LEU A 81 -5.44 4.57 -17.04
CA LEU A 81 -6.89 4.71 -17.04
C LEU A 81 -7.42 6.15 -17.13
N PHE A 82 -6.84 7.08 -16.39
CA PHE A 82 -7.41 8.43 -16.29
C PHE A 82 -6.35 9.52 -16.20
N PRO A 83 -6.58 10.67 -16.84
CA PRO A 83 -5.77 11.88 -16.62
C PRO A 83 -5.91 12.35 -15.17
N ILE A 84 -4.99 13.19 -14.72
CA ILE A 84 -5.08 13.85 -13.41
C ILE A 84 -6.27 14.81 -13.41
N TYR A 85 -6.97 14.90 -12.27
CA TYR A 85 -8.10 15.82 -12.11
C TYR A 85 -7.74 17.28 -12.37
N LEU A 86 -6.49 17.67 -12.07
CA LEU A 86 -6.00 19.01 -12.36
C LEU A 86 -5.97 19.29 -13.88
N ALA A 87 -5.60 18.31 -14.69
CA ALA A 87 -5.64 18.45 -16.15
C ALA A 87 -7.08 18.57 -16.67
N SER A 88 -8.00 17.79 -16.10
CA SER A 88 -9.43 17.87 -16.42
C SER A 88 -10.01 19.23 -16.01
N SER A 89 -9.62 19.77 -14.86
CA SER A 89 -10.07 21.08 -14.38
C SER A 89 -9.60 22.26 -15.22
N CYS A 90 -8.55 22.09 -16.02
CA CYS A 90 -8.09 23.09 -17.01
C CYS A 90 -8.92 23.06 -18.30
N SER A 91 -9.79 22.10 -18.49
CA SER A 91 -10.71 22.05 -19.64
C SER A 91 -11.90 22.99 -19.39
N TRP A 92 -12.17 23.86 -20.39
CA TRP A 92 -13.39 24.68 -20.40
C TRP A 92 -14.58 23.95 -21.05
N ASN A 93 -14.37 22.72 -21.49
CA ASN A 93 -15.41 21.89 -22.11
C ASN A 93 -15.88 20.81 -21.10
N VAL A 94 -17.03 21.05 -20.52
CA VAL A 94 -17.64 20.16 -19.50
C VAL A 94 -18.04 18.80 -20.08
N GLU A 95 -18.28 18.72 -21.39
CA GLU A 95 -18.66 17.48 -22.07
C GLU A 95 -17.46 16.59 -22.42
N ALA A 96 -16.23 17.12 -22.32
CA ALA A 96 -15.01 16.40 -22.64
C ALA A 96 -14.30 15.83 -21.41
N VAL A 97 -14.85 16.01 -20.21
CA VAL A 97 -14.24 15.62 -18.92
C VAL A 97 -14.98 14.46 -18.29
#